data_0a24c1be7c86d869ff99e88a47ae146f
#
_entry.id   0a24c1be7c86d869ff99e88a47ae146f
#
_cell.length_a   1.000
_cell.length_b   1.000
_cell.length_c   1.000
_cell.angle_alpha   90.00
_cell.angle_beta   90.00
_cell.angle_gamma   90.00
#
_symmetry.space_group_name_H-M   'P 1'
#
loop_
_entity.id
_entity.type
_entity.pdbx_description
1 polymer ?
#
loop_
_entity_poly.entity_id
_entity_poly.type
_entity_poly.pdbx_seq_one_letter_code
_entity_poly.pdbx_strand_id
1 'polypeptide(L)'
;DVVTICDSETSKMIELTAQRFVTFALYLKDIEASLRKLCSGECVNFRHHIGGARYLSVSTGFACMVIRQFYLPLYGFEEKPTKTGFAIRLPEWNAFIAAVQQLMHENQQLADIHSCRNQHPSIYLELECRECHPFQHGQGVM
;
A
#
# COMPACT_ATOMS: atom_id res chain seq x y z
N ASP A 1 5.42 -16.43 0.37
CA ASP A 1 6.04 -15.49 1.31
C ASP A 1 5.14 -14.28 1.53
N VAL A 2 4.91 -13.98 2.79
CA VAL A 2 3.99 -12.93 3.22
C VAL A 2 4.66 -12.07 4.28
N VAL A 3 4.45 -10.75 4.19
CA VAL A 3 4.85 -9.80 5.22
C VAL A 3 3.60 -9.35 5.94
N THR A 4 3.60 -9.49 7.27
CA THR A 4 2.48 -9.08 8.10
C THR A 4 2.84 -7.84 8.89
N ILE A 5 1.99 -6.82 8.79
CA ILE A 5 2.11 -5.59 9.58
C ILE A 5 1.04 -5.63 10.65
N CYS A 6 1.44 -5.61 11.91
CA CYS A 6 0.55 -5.71 13.06
C CYS A 6 0.66 -4.49 13.96
N ASP A 7 -0.48 -4.06 14.49
CA ASP A 7 -0.52 -3.10 15.58
C ASP A 7 -0.69 -3.88 16.88
N SER A 8 0.30 -3.80 17.76
CA SER A 8 0.30 -4.55 19.02
C SER A 8 -0.79 -4.10 20.00
N GLU A 9 -1.26 -2.86 19.88
CA GLU A 9 -2.27 -2.30 20.79
C GLU A 9 -3.69 -2.62 20.34
N THR A 10 -3.97 -2.54 19.03
CA THR A 10 -5.33 -2.69 18.50
C THR A 10 -5.58 -4.07 17.91
N SER A 11 -4.56 -4.91 17.82
CA SER A 11 -4.61 -6.22 17.16
C SER A 11 -4.99 -6.15 15.67
N LYS A 12 -4.99 -4.98 15.08
CA LYS A 12 -5.21 -4.82 13.65
C LYS A 12 -3.98 -5.27 12.89
N MET A 13 -4.20 -5.91 11.76
CA MET A 13 -3.09 -6.37 10.92
C MET A 13 -3.47 -6.34 9.45
N ILE A 14 -2.45 -6.23 8.60
CA ILE A 14 -2.59 -6.43 7.16
C ILE A 14 -1.49 -7.36 6.70
N GLU A 15 -1.84 -8.29 5.81
CA GLU A 15 -0.88 -9.19 5.19
C GLU A 15 -0.64 -8.74 3.76
N LEU A 16 0.62 -8.64 3.39
CA LEU A 16 1.04 -8.29 2.04
C LEU A 16 1.89 -9.42 1.48
N THR A 17 1.65 -9.80 0.23
CA THR A 17 2.60 -10.67 -0.45
C THR A 17 3.96 -9.97 -0.50
N ALA A 18 5.05 -10.73 -0.63
CA ALA A 18 6.37 -10.13 -0.72
C ALA A 18 6.44 -9.11 -1.87
N GLN A 19 5.80 -9.42 -2.99
CA GLN A 19 5.76 -8.51 -4.14
C GLN A 19 5.04 -7.19 -3.83
N ARG A 20 3.90 -7.26 -3.13
CA ARG A 20 3.17 -6.06 -2.72
C ARG A 20 3.93 -5.24 -1.69
N PHE A 21 4.61 -5.93 -0.77
CA PHE A 21 5.45 -5.26 0.22
C PHE A 21 6.60 -4.51 -0.42
N VAL A 22 7.28 -5.12 -1.40
CA VAL A 22 8.36 -4.47 -2.14
C VAL A 22 7.81 -3.27 -2.91
N THR A 23 6.64 -3.39 -3.53
CA THR A 23 5.99 -2.27 -4.21
C THR A 23 5.71 -1.12 -3.23
N PHE A 24 5.18 -1.45 -2.06
CA PHE A 24 4.97 -0.46 -1.01
C PHE A 24 6.29 0.23 -0.61
N ALA A 25 7.35 -0.54 -0.44
CA ALA A 25 8.65 0.01 -0.04
C ALA A 25 9.22 1.02 -1.04
N LEU A 26 8.87 0.92 -2.32
CA LEU A 26 9.28 1.89 -3.32
C LEU A 26 8.71 3.30 -3.07
N TYR A 27 7.61 3.40 -2.35
CA TYR A 27 6.95 4.68 -2.09
C TYR A 27 7.28 5.27 -0.72
N LEU A 28 8.19 4.67 0.05
CA LEU A 28 8.48 5.15 1.41
C LEU A 28 8.93 6.60 1.46
N LYS A 29 9.76 7.01 0.50
CA LYS A 29 10.25 8.40 0.43
C LYS A 29 9.11 9.37 0.10
N ASP A 30 8.23 8.98 -0.82
CA ASP A 30 7.09 9.81 -1.21
C ASP A 30 6.08 9.92 -0.07
N ILE A 31 5.87 8.85 0.67
CA ILE A 31 5.02 8.85 1.86
C ILE A 31 5.59 9.80 2.91
N GLU A 32 6.89 9.73 3.17
CA GLU A 32 7.54 10.59 4.15
C GLU A 32 7.44 12.06 3.74
N ALA A 33 7.66 12.37 2.47
CA ALA A 33 7.52 13.73 1.96
C ALA A 33 6.08 14.24 2.14
N SER A 34 5.08 13.38 1.88
CA SER A 34 3.67 13.73 2.08
C SER A 34 3.33 13.98 3.54
N LEU A 35 3.87 13.16 4.45
CA LEU A 35 3.68 13.36 5.89
C LEU A 35 4.29 14.66 6.37
N ARG A 36 5.46 15.04 5.84
CA ARG A 36 6.10 16.32 6.14
C ARG A 36 5.26 17.51 5.68
N LYS A 37 4.66 17.40 4.51
CA LYS A 37 3.76 18.43 3.99
C LYS A 37 2.54 18.62 4.89
N LEU A 38 1.97 17.53 5.40
CA LEU A 38 0.88 17.60 6.37
C LEU A 38 1.30 18.36 7.62
N CYS A 39 2.52 18.12 8.11
CA CYS A 39 3.05 18.82 9.28
C CYS A 39 3.22 20.32 9.03
N SER A 40 3.48 20.71 7.80
CA SER A 40 3.61 22.11 7.38
C SER A 40 2.27 22.80 7.14
N GLY A 41 1.16 22.09 7.30
CA GLY A 41 -0.17 22.61 7.04
C GLY A 41 -0.58 22.62 5.59
N GLU A 42 0.20 21.99 4.71
CA GLU A 42 -0.15 21.87 3.29
C GLU A 42 -1.22 20.81 3.06
N CYS A 43 -2.00 20.99 2.00
CA CYS A 43 -2.97 19.99 1.57
C CYS A 43 -2.25 18.85 0.86
N VAL A 44 -2.59 17.60 1.22
CA VAL A 44 -1.99 16.41 0.65
C VAL A 44 -3.09 15.44 0.23
N ASN A 45 -2.93 14.88 -0.95
CA ASN A 45 -3.79 13.81 -1.43
C ASN A 45 -2.93 12.82 -2.23
N PHE A 46 -2.23 11.96 -1.49
CA PHE A 46 -1.34 10.95 -2.05
C PHE A 46 -2.01 9.60 -1.94
N ARG A 47 -2.13 8.90 -3.07
CA ARG A 47 -2.75 7.57 -3.10
C ARG A 47 -2.09 6.76 -4.21
N HIS A 48 -1.64 5.54 -3.88
CA HIS A 48 -1.05 4.63 -4.86
C HIS A 48 -1.52 3.21 -4.65
N HIS A 49 -1.79 2.54 -5.75
CA HIS A 49 -2.10 1.12 -5.79
C HIS A 49 -0.80 0.31 -5.66
N ILE A 50 -0.80 -0.66 -4.75
CA ILE A 50 0.38 -1.51 -4.53
C ILE A 50 0.16 -2.96 -4.96
N GLY A 51 -1.00 -3.26 -5.52
CA GLY A 51 -1.36 -4.58 -6.03
C GLY A 51 -2.60 -5.15 -5.35
N GLY A 52 -3.41 -5.91 -6.11
CA GLY A 52 -4.54 -6.64 -5.58
C GLY A 52 -5.58 -5.79 -4.86
N ALA A 53 -5.87 -4.61 -5.37
CA ALA A 53 -6.84 -3.67 -4.80
C ALA A 53 -6.42 -3.13 -3.42
N ARG A 54 -5.14 -3.16 -3.09
CA ARG A 54 -4.62 -2.53 -1.89
C ARG A 54 -3.98 -1.22 -2.26
N TYR A 55 -4.31 -0.18 -1.50
CA TYR A 55 -3.84 1.18 -1.75
C TYR A 55 -3.16 1.73 -0.50
N LEU A 56 -2.09 2.46 -0.71
CA LEU A 56 -1.52 3.29 0.34
C LEU A 56 -1.96 4.73 0.11
N SER A 57 -2.19 5.45 1.18
CA SER A 57 -2.65 6.83 1.07
C SER A 57 -2.18 7.68 2.25
N VAL A 58 -1.97 8.97 1.95
CA VAL A 58 -1.76 10.04 2.93
C VAL A 58 -2.66 11.18 2.49
N SER A 59 -3.55 11.64 3.34
CA SER A 59 -4.49 12.69 2.97
C SER A 59 -4.70 13.71 4.07
N THR A 60 -5.07 14.91 3.65
CA THR A 60 -5.36 16.01 4.55
C THR A 60 -6.48 15.63 5.53
N GLY A 61 -6.29 15.99 6.78
CA GLY A 61 -7.25 15.68 7.85
C GLY A 61 -6.84 14.48 8.70
N PHE A 62 -5.91 13.67 8.22
CA PHE A 62 -5.43 12.51 8.96
C PHE A 62 -3.90 12.48 8.92
N ALA A 63 -3.26 12.71 10.07
CA ALA A 63 -1.80 12.68 10.15
C ALA A 63 -1.28 11.24 10.24
N CYS A 64 -1.62 10.42 9.24
CA CYS A 64 -1.22 9.02 9.18
C CYS A 64 -1.11 8.54 7.75
N MET A 65 -0.31 7.48 7.58
CA MET A 65 -0.27 6.69 6.36
C MET A 65 -1.22 5.52 6.53
N VAL A 66 -2.02 5.24 5.51
CA VAL A 66 -3.00 4.15 5.54
C VAL A 66 -2.72 3.19 4.39
N ILE A 67 -2.66 1.88 4.70
CA ILE A 67 -2.69 0.81 3.71
C ILE A 67 -4.04 0.13 3.88
N ARG A 68 -4.83 0.03 2.82
CA ARG A 68 -6.18 -0.52 2.92
C ARG A 68 -6.58 -1.22 1.64
N GLN A 69 -7.31 -2.32 1.82
CA GLN A 69 -7.95 -3.01 0.71
C GLN A 69 -9.24 -2.29 0.34
N PHE A 70 -9.48 -2.18 -0.96
CA PHE A 70 -10.71 -1.57 -1.51
C PHE A 70 -11.51 -2.62 -2.27
N TYR A 71 -12.76 -2.33 -2.54
CA TYR A 71 -13.63 -3.14 -3.38
C TYR A 71 -14.45 -2.23 -4.29
N LEU A 72 -14.93 -2.79 -5.37
CA LEU A 72 -15.85 -2.09 -6.27
C LEU A 72 -17.27 -2.62 -6.01
N PRO A 73 -18.22 -1.78 -5.55
CA PRO A 73 -19.59 -2.21 -5.36
C PRO A 73 -20.23 -2.69 -6.66
N LEU A 74 -21.18 -3.63 -6.58
CA LEU A 74 -21.76 -4.30 -7.74
C LEU A 74 -22.32 -3.34 -8.78
N TYR A 75 -22.95 -2.25 -8.37
CA TYR A 75 -23.50 -1.24 -9.27
C TYR A 75 -22.82 0.12 -9.09
N GLY A 76 -21.62 0.13 -8.51
CA GLY A 76 -20.88 1.35 -8.25
C GLY A 76 -19.81 1.63 -9.29
N PHE A 77 -19.40 2.88 -9.37
CA PHE A 77 -18.33 3.33 -10.25
C PHE A 77 -17.07 3.73 -9.50
N GLU A 78 -17.15 3.82 -8.17
CA GLU A 78 -16.02 4.20 -7.32
C GLU A 78 -15.67 3.09 -6.36
N GLU A 79 -14.37 2.85 -6.16
CA GLU A 79 -13.88 1.91 -5.18
C GLU A 79 -14.22 2.41 -3.77
N LYS A 80 -14.60 1.47 -2.90
CA LYS A 80 -14.90 1.75 -1.50
C LYS A 80 -13.92 1.03 -0.59
N PRO A 81 -13.52 1.64 0.53
CA PRO A 81 -12.62 0.97 1.47
C PRO A 81 -13.31 -0.19 2.19
N THR A 82 -12.54 -1.23 2.45
CA THR A 82 -12.95 -2.33 3.32
C THR A 82 -12.43 -2.10 4.72
N LYS A 83 -12.78 -2.99 5.66
CA LYS A 83 -12.24 -2.96 7.02
C LYS A 83 -10.81 -3.51 7.09
N THR A 84 -10.34 -4.19 6.05
CA THR A 84 -8.99 -4.71 5.99
C THR A 84 -8.02 -3.59 5.69
N GLY A 85 -7.36 -3.11 6.72
CA GLY A 85 -6.43 -1.99 6.58
C GLY A 85 -5.64 -1.73 7.84
N PHE A 86 -4.66 -0.86 7.69
CA PHE A 86 -3.73 -0.50 8.74
C PHE A 86 -3.33 0.96 8.59
N ALA A 87 -3.34 1.71 9.69
CA ALA A 87 -2.94 3.11 9.70
C ALA A 87 -1.74 3.29 10.63
N ILE A 88 -0.74 4.03 10.16
CA ILE A 88 0.45 4.35 10.94
C ILE A 88 0.46 5.87 11.15
N ARG A 89 0.32 6.28 12.39
CA ARG A 89 0.31 7.68 12.75
C ARG A 89 1.71 8.27 12.70
N LEU A 90 1.78 9.58 12.51
CA LEU A 90 3.05 10.27 12.40
C LEU A 90 4.03 9.99 13.56
N PRO A 91 3.60 9.97 14.85
CA PRO A 91 4.52 9.64 15.93
C PRO A 91 5.12 8.23 15.85
N GLU A 92 4.45 7.30 15.15
CA GLU A 92 4.89 5.92 15.00
C GLU A 92 5.76 5.71 13.76
N TRP A 93 5.84 6.71 12.90
CA TRP A 93 6.45 6.56 11.57
C TRP A 93 7.93 6.18 11.63
N ASN A 94 8.72 6.84 12.49
CA ASN A 94 10.15 6.55 12.57
C ASN A 94 10.43 5.12 13.04
N ALA A 95 9.66 4.64 14.02
CA ALA A 95 9.79 3.27 14.49
C ALA A 95 9.38 2.26 13.41
N PHE A 96 8.33 2.59 12.64
CA PHE A 96 7.90 1.75 11.53
C PHE A 96 8.97 1.66 10.44
N ILE A 97 9.55 2.77 10.04
CA ILE A 97 10.62 2.80 9.02
C ILE A 97 11.83 1.99 9.49
N ALA A 98 12.21 2.11 10.76
CA ALA A 98 13.32 1.31 11.29
C ALA A 98 13.01 -0.18 11.21
N ALA A 99 11.77 -0.58 11.52
CA ALA A 99 11.35 -1.97 11.42
C ALA A 99 11.36 -2.48 9.97
N VAL A 100 10.93 -1.66 9.01
CA VAL A 100 10.96 -2.01 7.59
C VAL A 100 12.41 -2.21 7.12
N GLN A 101 13.29 -1.29 7.49
CA GLN A 101 14.71 -1.38 7.11
C GLN A 101 15.36 -2.62 7.70
N GLN A 102 15.05 -2.95 8.95
CA GLN A 102 15.56 -4.16 9.59
C GLN A 102 15.06 -5.42 8.90
N LEU A 103 13.76 -5.45 8.58
CA LEU A 103 13.17 -6.58 7.87
C LEU A 103 13.85 -6.82 6.53
N MET A 104 14.08 -5.75 5.75
CA MET A 104 14.73 -5.86 4.45
C MET A 104 16.20 -6.26 4.58
N HIS A 105 16.88 -5.82 5.64
CA HIS A 105 18.26 -6.23 5.90
C HIS A 105 18.36 -7.72 6.25
N GLU A 106 17.44 -8.21 7.06
CA GLU A 106 17.40 -9.62 7.48
C GLU A 106 16.90 -10.56 6.37
N ASN A 107 16.18 -10.03 5.38
CA ASN A 107 15.59 -10.80 4.29
C ASN A 107 16.07 -10.24 2.95
N GLN A 108 17.36 -10.42 2.67
CA GLN A 108 17.97 -9.84 1.47
C GLN A 108 17.39 -10.35 0.16
N GLN A 109 16.74 -11.52 0.18
CA GLN A 109 16.00 -12.01 -0.97
C GLN A 109 14.91 -11.06 -1.46
N LEU A 110 14.42 -10.17 -0.60
CA LEU A 110 13.44 -9.16 -1.00
C LEU A 110 13.99 -8.18 -2.03
N ALA A 111 15.30 -7.96 -2.04
CA ALA A 111 15.95 -7.06 -3.02
C ALA A 111 15.82 -7.57 -4.45
N ASP A 112 15.62 -8.88 -4.64
CA ASP A 112 15.49 -9.50 -5.96
C ASP A 112 14.04 -9.58 -6.43
N ILE A 113 13.10 -9.14 -5.60
CA ILE A 113 11.68 -9.16 -5.94
C ILE A 113 11.30 -7.84 -6.61
N HIS A 114 10.64 -7.92 -7.75
CA HIS A 114 10.18 -6.76 -8.50
C HIS A 114 8.67 -6.59 -8.37
N SER A 115 8.18 -5.35 -8.45
CA SER A 115 6.76 -5.09 -8.47
C SER A 115 6.12 -5.77 -9.68
N CYS A 116 4.85 -6.17 -9.55
CA CYS A 116 4.14 -6.85 -10.64
C CYS A 116 4.14 -6.03 -11.93
N ARG A 117 3.93 -4.72 -11.80
CA ARG A 117 3.90 -3.81 -12.95
C ARG A 117 5.19 -3.88 -13.77
N ASN A 118 6.33 -4.00 -13.12
CA ASN A 118 7.63 -4.02 -13.79
C ASN A 118 7.97 -5.36 -14.45
N GLN A 119 7.15 -6.39 -14.24
CA GLN A 119 7.37 -7.72 -14.79
C GLN A 119 6.63 -7.99 -16.10
N HIS A 120 5.78 -7.06 -16.53
CA HIS A 120 5.01 -7.24 -17.75
C HIS A 120 5.81 -6.83 -18.97
N PRO A 121 5.89 -7.68 -20.01
CA PRO A 121 6.66 -7.36 -21.21
C PRO A 121 6.01 -6.30 -22.09
N SER A 122 4.73 -6.02 -21.92
CA SER A 122 4.03 -4.99 -22.69
C SER A 122 2.94 -4.35 -21.84
N ILE A 123 2.53 -3.14 -22.26
CA ILE A 123 1.44 -2.43 -21.59
C ILE A 123 0.11 -3.18 -21.71
N TYR A 124 -0.09 -3.93 -22.81
CA TYR A 124 -1.31 -4.71 -23.00
C TYR A 124 -1.43 -5.81 -21.95
N LEU A 125 -0.33 -6.51 -21.67
CA LEU A 125 -0.32 -7.55 -20.65
C LEU A 125 -0.46 -6.96 -19.25
N GLU A 126 0.10 -5.78 -19.01
CA GLU A 126 -0.11 -5.08 -17.74
C GLU A 126 -1.59 -4.74 -17.53
N LEU A 127 -2.26 -4.21 -18.55
CA LEU A 127 -3.68 -3.84 -18.45
C LEU A 127 -4.58 -5.04 -18.21
N GLU A 128 -4.20 -6.21 -18.68
CA GLU A 128 -4.94 -7.45 -18.45
C GLU A 128 -4.62 -8.10 -17.10
N CYS A 129 -3.62 -7.60 -16.40
CA CYS A 129 -3.20 -8.18 -15.13
C CYS A 129 -4.18 -7.82 -14.01
N ARG A 130 -4.68 -8.85 -13.33
CA ARG A 130 -5.61 -8.66 -12.21
C ARG A 130 -4.96 -8.05 -10.99
N GLU A 131 -3.66 -8.29 -10.82
CA GLU A 131 -2.91 -7.70 -9.71
C GLU A 131 -2.75 -6.20 -9.90
N CYS A 132 -2.43 -5.75 -11.11
CA CYS A 132 -2.20 -4.33 -11.43
C CYS A 132 -3.50 -3.56 -11.62
N HIS A 133 -4.54 -4.21 -12.13
CA HIS A 133 -5.82 -3.59 -12.48
C HIS A 133 -6.99 -4.48 -12.03
N PRO A 134 -7.19 -4.63 -10.72
CA PRO A 134 -8.13 -5.62 -10.19
C PRO A 134 -9.59 -5.34 -10.56
N PHE A 135 -9.97 -4.07 -10.74
CA PHE A 135 -11.37 -3.71 -10.97
C PHE A 135 -11.78 -3.75 -12.44
N GLN A 136 -10.82 -3.74 -13.36
CA GLN A 136 -11.11 -3.79 -14.80
C GLN A 136 -11.59 -5.17 -15.26
N HIS A 137 -11.34 -6.21 -14.47
CA HIS A 137 -11.68 -7.59 -14.81
C HIS A 137 -12.79 -8.15 -13.91
N GLY A 138 -13.55 -7.29 -13.26
CA GLY A 138 -14.59 -7.70 -12.32
C GLY A 138 -14.05 -8.22 -11.00
N GLN A 139 -12.77 -8.14 -10.76
CA GLN A 139 -12.15 -8.53 -9.50
C GLN A 139 -12.50 -7.53 -8.41
N GLY A 140 -12.76 -8.02 -7.20
CA GLY A 140 -13.15 -7.14 -6.11
C GLY A 140 -14.56 -6.58 -6.22
N VAL A 141 -15.33 -7.02 -7.19
CA VAL A 141 -16.74 -6.65 -7.31
C VAL A 141 -17.53 -7.46 -6.29
N MET A 142 -18.39 -6.77 -5.55
CA MET A 142 -19.19 -7.38 -4.50
C MET A 142 -20.66 -7.02 -4.62
#